data_52752ba8d1910208a6eded2e2e802c20
#
_entry.id   52752ba8d1910208a6eded2e2e802c20
#
_cell.length_a   1.000
_cell.length_b   1.000
_cell.length_c   1.000
_cell.angle_alpha   90.00
_cell.angle_beta   90.00
_cell.angle_gamma   90.00
#
_symmetry.space_group_name_H-M   'P 1'
#
loop_
_entity.id
_entity.type
_entity.pdbx_description
1 polymer ?
#
loop_
_entity_poly.entity_id
_entity_poly.type
_entity_poly.pdbx_seq_one_letter_code
_entity_poly.pdbx_strand_id
1 'polypeptide(L)'
;MLSKIDLTQGGITGTLLRFTLPMIIGSLLQQCYNIADTLIVGQCIGSGALAAVGSAYTLMVFLISILLGLSMGSGTVFSLQYGAGRTDSLRRNIYVSALLIGTVTLILNIAAFVWIHPILRLLQIPKDIYGMMYDYLWIIFWGIGFTFIYNFYAALLRAIGDAVTPLWFLAVSVVLNIGLDLFFILQLDWGIKGAAIATVAAQGVSALGIMGYAYVKYPELRLHRNDLHFDRHCLKEITSFSALTCVQQSVMNLGILMVQGLVNSFGTVVMAAFAAAIKIDSFAYMPVQEFGNAFSTFIAQNFGARKEERIRKGVKSALITTVLFSLVISILVFLFAKPLMLIFVRPHETEILNIGISYLRIEGAFYCGIGILFLLYGYYRAIRMPGMSVVLTVVSLGTRVALSYWLAGIPAIGVIGIWWSIPIGWFIADVIGIIYYKQLKKETAKEVPAP
;
A
#
# COMPACT_ATOMS: atom_id res chain seq x y z
N MET A 1 0.25 -14.60 23.99
CA MET A 1 -0.17 -13.29 24.57
C MET A 1 0.65 -12.08 24.05
N LEU A 2 1.24 -12.12 22.86
CA LEU A 2 2.20 -11.09 22.39
C LEU A 2 1.67 -10.28 21.18
N SER A 3 0.37 -10.40 20.82
CA SER A 3 -0.10 -9.79 19.58
C SER A 3 -0.56 -8.34 19.71
N LYS A 4 -1.11 -7.92 20.85
CA LYS A 4 -1.71 -6.59 21.03
C LYS A 4 -0.77 -5.65 21.79
N ILE A 5 -0.42 -4.52 21.18
CA ILE A 5 0.44 -3.48 21.75
C ILE A 5 -0.41 -2.24 22.02
N ASP A 6 -0.36 -1.72 23.26
CA ASP A 6 -0.98 -0.44 23.59
C ASP A 6 -0.09 0.70 23.08
N LEU A 7 -0.50 1.35 22.00
CA LEU A 7 0.25 2.46 21.39
C LEU A 7 0.18 3.75 22.22
N THR A 8 -0.71 3.79 23.22
CA THR A 8 -0.89 4.98 24.08
C THR A 8 -0.01 4.97 25.32
N GLN A 9 0.75 3.87 25.57
CA GLN A 9 1.58 3.69 26.76
C GLN A 9 3.01 3.24 26.40
N GLY A 10 3.89 3.21 27.40
CA GLY A 10 5.26 2.73 27.23
C GLY A 10 6.21 3.64 26.46
N GLY A 11 7.40 3.14 26.17
CA GLY A 11 8.44 3.86 25.42
C GLY A 11 8.07 4.04 23.95
N ILE A 12 8.11 5.26 23.43
CA ILE A 12 7.56 5.64 22.12
C ILE A 12 8.26 4.90 20.98
N THR A 13 9.58 5.01 20.88
CA THR A 13 10.36 4.41 19.79
C THR A 13 10.24 2.89 19.77
N GLY A 14 10.38 2.25 20.95
CA GLY A 14 10.26 0.80 21.07
C GLY A 14 8.87 0.29 20.72
N THR A 15 7.81 1.02 21.11
CA THR A 15 6.42 0.69 20.80
C THR A 15 6.17 0.80 19.29
N LEU A 16 6.62 1.91 18.65
CA LEU A 16 6.51 2.10 17.21
C LEU A 16 7.23 1.00 16.44
N LEU A 17 8.48 0.70 16.77
CA LEU A 17 9.26 -0.31 16.07
C LEU A 17 8.66 -1.71 16.22
N ARG A 18 8.24 -2.10 17.43
CA ARG A 18 7.59 -3.40 17.67
C ARG A 18 6.27 -3.54 16.91
N PHE A 19 5.51 -2.46 16.76
CA PHE A 19 4.26 -2.47 16.03
C PHE A 19 4.49 -2.47 14.51
N THR A 20 5.51 -1.77 14.03
CA THR A 20 5.84 -1.67 12.60
C THR A 20 6.48 -2.94 12.05
N LEU A 21 7.33 -3.61 12.82
CA LEU A 21 8.09 -4.76 12.34
C LEU A 21 7.23 -5.87 11.69
N PRO A 22 6.11 -6.30 12.31
CA PRO A 22 5.21 -7.25 11.66
C PRO A 22 4.61 -6.73 10.36
N MET A 23 4.34 -5.42 10.24
CA MET A 23 3.80 -4.81 9.02
C MET A 23 4.84 -4.83 7.90
N ILE A 24 6.10 -4.49 8.20
CA ILE A 24 7.21 -4.57 7.24
C ILE A 24 7.41 -6.01 6.75
N ILE A 25 7.46 -6.97 7.68
CA ILE A 25 7.59 -8.39 7.33
C ILE A 25 6.43 -8.85 6.44
N GLY A 26 5.20 -8.39 6.75
CA GLY A 26 4.02 -8.69 5.94
C GLY A 26 4.13 -8.16 4.51
N SER A 27 4.56 -6.91 4.34
CA SER A 27 4.72 -6.30 3.01
C SER A 27 5.85 -6.96 2.21
N LEU A 28 6.97 -7.30 2.84
CA LEU A 28 8.04 -8.04 2.20
C LEU A 28 7.60 -9.46 1.80
N LEU A 29 6.88 -10.15 2.68
CA LEU A 29 6.33 -11.48 2.39
C LEU A 29 5.35 -11.42 1.20
N GLN A 30 4.52 -10.38 1.12
CA GLN A 30 3.62 -10.15 -0.02
C GLN A 30 4.40 -9.98 -1.34
N GLN A 31 5.54 -9.29 -1.31
CA GLN A 31 6.38 -9.14 -2.51
C GLN A 31 7.06 -10.45 -2.91
N CYS A 32 7.58 -11.21 -1.94
CA CYS A 32 8.12 -12.54 -2.21
C CYS A 32 7.06 -13.47 -2.80
N TYR A 33 5.84 -13.41 -2.29
CA TYR A 33 4.70 -14.15 -2.83
C TYR A 33 4.42 -13.79 -4.29
N ASN A 34 4.32 -12.50 -4.63
CA ASN A 34 4.07 -12.06 -6.00
C ASN A 34 5.15 -12.55 -6.98
N ILE A 35 6.41 -12.59 -6.51
CA ILE A 35 7.52 -13.12 -7.31
C ILE A 35 7.39 -14.63 -7.48
N ALA A 36 7.09 -15.38 -6.42
CA ALA A 36 6.96 -16.83 -6.45
C ALA A 36 5.81 -17.27 -7.37
N ASP A 37 4.64 -16.67 -7.24
CA ASP A 37 3.48 -16.93 -8.10
C ASP A 37 3.80 -16.69 -9.59
N THR A 38 4.42 -15.56 -9.90
CA THR A 38 4.86 -15.22 -11.26
C THR A 38 5.86 -16.24 -11.82
N LEU A 39 6.80 -16.71 -10.99
CA LEU A 39 7.79 -17.72 -11.38
C LEU A 39 7.14 -19.08 -11.64
N ILE A 40 6.23 -19.52 -10.77
CA ILE A 40 5.52 -20.80 -10.94
C ILE A 40 4.71 -20.76 -12.23
N VAL A 41 3.92 -19.72 -12.46
CA VAL A 41 3.13 -19.60 -13.69
C VAL A 41 4.01 -19.56 -14.94
N GLY A 42 5.09 -18.77 -14.91
CA GLY A 42 5.98 -18.61 -16.06
C GLY A 42 6.75 -19.88 -16.40
N GLN A 43 7.23 -20.62 -15.41
CA GLN A 43 8.04 -21.84 -15.65
C GLN A 43 7.19 -23.09 -15.87
N CYS A 44 6.05 -23.22 -15.20
CA CYS A 44 5.26 -24.43 -15.28
C CYS A 44 4.21 -24.39 -16.40
N ILE A 45 3.68 -23.20 -16.77
CA ILE A 45 2.63 -23.06 -17.78
C ILE A 45 3.19 -22.47 -19.09
N GLY A 46 4.12 -21.49 -18.97
CA GLY A 46 4.78 -20.88 -20.11
C GLY A 46 4.58 -19.38 -20.27
N SER A 47 5.22 -18.79 -21.30
CA SER A 47 5.28 -17.35 -21.52
C SER A 47 3.93 -16.70 -21.81
N GLY A 48 3.00 -17.38 -22.46
CA GLY A 48 1.65 -16.87 -22.73
C GLY A 48 0.85 -16.69 -21.43
N ALA A 49 0.90 -17.64 -20.50
CA ALA A 49 0.27 -17.54 -19.20
C ALA A 49 0.93 -16.44 -18.34
N LEU A 50 2.25 -16.33 -18.39
CA LEU A 50 2.99 -15.27 -17.71
C LEU A 50 2.55 -13.88 -18.19
N ALA A 51 2.40 -13.70 -19.51
CA ALA A 51 1.91 -12.44 -20.09
C ALA A 51 0.47 -12.14 -19.66
N ALA A 52 -0.41 -13.16 -19.63
CA ALA A 52 -1.79 -13.02 -19.20
C ALA A 52 -1.89 -12.62 -17.73
N VAL A 53 -1.17 -13.30 -16.82
CA VAL A 53 -1.15 -12.98 -15.38
C VAL A 53 -0.52 -11.62 -15.12
N GLY A 54 0.57 -11.27 -15.81
CA GLY A 54 1.22 -9.96 -15.69
C GLY A 54 0.30 -8.80 -16.11
N SER A 55 -0.47 -8.98 -17.20
CA SER A 55 -1.45 -7.98 -17.63
C SER A 55 -2.64 -7.88 -16.66
N ALA A 56 -3.11 -9.03 -16.15
CA ALA A 56 -4.17 -9.09 -15.15
C ALA A 56 -3.75 -8.42 -13.83
N TYR A 57 -2.47 -8.56 -13.43
CA TYR A 57 -1.93 -7.95 -12.23
C TYR A 57 -2.12 -6.43 -12.21
N THR A 58 -1.87 -5.73 -13.32
CA THR A 58 -2.06 -4.28 -13.40
C THR A 58 -3.51 -3.85 -13.12
N LEU A 59 -4.48 -4.57 -13.67
CA LEU A 59 -5.89 -4.34 -13.40
C LEU A 59 -6.23 -4.62 -11.92
N MET A 60 -5.73 -5.73 -11.38
CA MET A 60 -5.99 -6.12 -10.01
C MET A 60 -5.37 -5.14 -9.01
N VAL A 61 -4.16 -4.63 -9.25
CA VAL A 61 -3.56 -3.59 -8.41
C VAL A 61 -4.44 -2.35 -8.34
N PHE A 62 -5.05 -1.94 -9.46
CA PHE A 62 -5.99 -0.80 -9.46
C PHE A 62 -7.24 -1.10 -8.62
N LEU A 63 -7.89 -2.24 -8.80
CA LEU A 63 -9.09 -2.62 -8.03
C LEU A 63 -8.77 -2.77 -6.53
N ILE A 64 -7.67 -3.43 -6.20
CA ILE A 64 -7.24 -3.64 -4.82
C ILE A 64 -6.87 -2.31 -4.16
N SER A 65 -6.29 -1.35 -4.88
CA SER A 65 -5.93 -0.04 -4.31
C SER A 65 -7.15 0.73 -3.80
N ILE A 66 -8.30 0.58 -4.45
CA ILE A 66 -9.56 1.16 -3.99
C ILE A 66 -9.95 0.55 -2.63
N LEU A 67 -9.98 -0.79 -2.54
CA LEU A 67 -10.34 -1.50 -1.31
C LEU A 67 -9.36 -1.22 -0.17
N LEU A 68 -8.07 -1.18 -0.50
CA LEU A 68 -7.00 -0.86 0.45
C LEU A 68 -7.18 0.57 1.00
N GLY A 69 -7.39 1.55 0.12
CA GLY A 69 -7.62 2.94 0.51
C GLY A 69 -8.85 3.11 1.41
N LEU A 70 -9.96 2.46 1.05
CA LEU A 70 -11.18 2.47 1.86
C LEU A 70 -10.95 1.83 3.25
N SER A 71 -10.27 0.69 3.30
CA SER A 71 -9.97 -0.01 4.55
C SER A 71 -8.98 0.77 5.43
N MET A 72 -7.96 1.41 4.84
CA MET A 72 -7.00 2.25 5.57
C MET A 72 -7.66 3.50 6.16
N GLY A 73 -8.54 4.16 5.40
CA GLY A 73 -9.29 5.31 5.89
C GLY A 73 -10.18 4.95 7.07
N SER A 74 -10.94 3.87 6.96
CA SER A 74 -11.75 3.33 8.07
C SER A 74 -10.89 2.93 9.27
N GLY A 75 -9.74 2.28 9.04
CA GLY A 75 -8.78 1.91 10.09
C GLY A 75 -8.27 3.10 10.91
N THR A 76 -8.13 4.28 10.27
CA THR A 76 -7.78 5.51 10.99
C THR A 76 -8.91 5.93 11.94
N VAL A 77 -10.17 5.89 11.49
CA VAL A 77 -11.33 6.20 12.34
C VAL A 77 -11.43 5.20 13.49
N PHE A 78 -11.22 3.90 13.23
CA PHE A 78 -11.18 2.87 14.28
C PHE A 78 -10.10 3.17 15.32
N SER A 79 -8.91 3.58 14.87
CA SER A 79 -7.79 3.94 15.76
C SER A 79 -8.13 5.14 16.64
N LEU A 80 -8.80 6.16 16.08
CA LEU A 80 -9.26 7.35 16.81
C LEU A 80 -10.28 6.97 17.90
N GLN A 81 -11.28 6.16 17.56
CA GLN A 81 -12.34 5.75 18.50
C GLN A 81 -11.78 4.81 19.57
N TYR A 82 -10.90 3.89 19.17
CA TYR A 82 -10.21 2.98 20.09
C TYR A 82 -9.34 3.74 21.09
N GLY A 83 -8.52 4.68 20.62
CA GLY A 83 -7.70 5.53 21.47
C GLY A 83 -8.52 6.41 22.42
N ALA A 84 -9.72 6.84 22.01
CA ALA A 84 -10.65 7.58 22.85
C ALA A 84 -11.39 6.71 23.88
N GLY A 85 -11.23 5.39 23.88
CA GLY A 85 -11.94 4.46 24.73
C GLY A 85 -13.45 4.33 24.41
N ARG A 86 -13.89 4.79 23.23
CA ARG A 86 -15.31 4.82 22.84
C ARG A 86 -15.69 3.52 22.10
N THR A 87 -15.83 2.43 22.84
CA THR A 87 -16.12 1.11 22.25
C THR A 87 -17.43 1.04 21.48
N ASP A 88 -18.50 1.72 21.95
CA ASP A 88 -19.79 1.73 21.27
C ASP A 88 -19.70 2.49 19.92
N SER A 89 -19.00 3.62 19.88
CA SER A 89 -18.74 4.35 18.65
C SER A 89 -17.87 3.54 17.70
N LEU A 90 -16.85 2.81 18.21
CA LEU A 90 -16.03 1.93 17.44
C LEU A 90 -16.85 0.83 16.77
N ARG A 91 -17.74 0.14 17.50
CA ARG A 91 -18.60 -0.91 16.94
C ARG A 91 -19.54 -0.37 15.85
N ARG A 92 -20.17 0.79 16.09
CA ARG A 92 -21.00 1.45 15.05
C ARG A 92 -20.18 1.79 13.80
N ASN A 93 -18.97 2.32 13.97
CA ASN A 93 -18.08 2.61 12.85
C ASN A 93 -17.65 1.34 12.12
N ILE A 94 -17.40 0.22 12.81
CA ILE A 94 -17.13 -1.09 12.19
C ILE A 94 -18.29 -1.52 11.30
N TYR A 95 -19.54 -1.44 11.81
CA TYR A 95 -20.73 -1.80 11.05
C TYR A 95 -20.92 -0.92 9.81
N VAL A 96 -20.87 0.40 9.98
CA VAL A 96 -21.06 1.36 8.88
C VAL A 96 -19.95 1.20 7.82
N SER A 97 -18.70 0.99 8.24
CA SER A 97 -17.58 0.76 7.34
C SER A 97 -17.73 -0.55 6.58
N ALA A 98 -18.11 -1.64 7.26
CA ALA A 98 -18.33 -2.93 6.62
C ALA A 98 -19.44 -2.84 5.56
N LEU A 99 -20.52 -2.12 5.85
CA LEU A 99 -21.62 -1.89 4.91
C LEU A 99 -21.17 -1.05 3.72
N LEU A 100 -20.47 0.07 3.97
CA LEU A 100 -19.99 0.98 2.93
C LEU A 100 -19.00 0.25 1.99
N ILE A 101 -17.93 -0.31 2.56
CA ILE A 101 -16.88 -0.94 1.76
C ILE A 101 -17.40 -2.23 1.11
N GLY A 102 -18.24 -3.00 1.81
CA GLY A 102 -18.89 -4.17 1.26
C GLY A 102 -19.78 -3.83 0.06
N THR A 103 -20.55 -2.75 0.14
CA THR A 103 -21.38 -2.26 -0.99
C THR A 103 -20.49 -1.82 -2.16
N VAL A 104 -19.42 -1.05 -1.92
CA VAL A 104 -18.48 -0.66 -2.97
C VAL A 104 -17.80 -1.90 -3.58
N THR A 105 -17.40 -2.87 -2.75
CA THR A 105 -16.81 -4.13 -3.21
C THR A 105 -17.77 -4.90 -4.12
N LEU A 106 -19.04 -5.00 -3.73
CA LEU A 106 -20.07 -5.67 -4.53
C LEU A 106 -20.28 -4.97 -5.88
N ILE A 107 -20.36 -3.65 -5.89
CA ILE A 107 -20.51 -2.84 -7.12
C ILE A 107 -19.28 -3.06 -8.01
N LEU A 108 -18.07 -2.97 -7.48
CA LEU A 108 -16.82 -3.20 -8.22
C LEU A 108 -16.76 -4.63 -8.78
N ASN A 109 -17.18 -5.62 -7.99
CA ASN A 109 -17.20 -7.01 -8.39
C ASN A 109 -18.19 -7.24 -9.55
N ILE A 110 -19.43 -6.77 -9.42
CA ILE A 110 -20.43 -6.84 -10.48
C ILE A 110 -19.93 -6.11 -11.74
N ALA A 111 -19.38 -4.89 -11.58
CA ALA A 111 -18.84 -4.13 -12.70
C ALA A 111 -17.68 -4.89 -13.39
N ALA A 112 -16.79 -5.53 -12.64
CA ALA A 112 -15.70 -6.32 -13.18
C ALA A 112 -16.20 -7.50 -14.02
N PHE A 113 -17.23 -8.23 -13.54
CA PHE A 113 -17.84 -9.31 -14.31
C PHE A 113 -18.59 -8.83 -15.55
N VAL A 114 -19.40 -7.78 -15.43
CA VAL A 114 -20.19 -7.26 -16.56
C VAL A 114 -19.30 -6.67 -17.65
N TRP A 115 -18.22 -6.00 -17.26
CA TRP A 115 -17.34 -5.29 -18.19
C TRP A 115 -16.03 -6.02 -18.50
N ILE A 116 -15.92 -7.32 -18.19
CA ILE A 116 -14.69 -8.08 -18.45
C ILE A 116 -14.24 -8.00 -19.92
N HIS A 117 -15.15 -8.17 -20.88
CA HIS A 117 -14.81 -8.07 -22.30
C HIS A 117 -14.42 -6.65 -22.75
N PRO A 118 -15.17 -5.57 -22.40
CA PRO A 118 -14.70 -4.19 -22.60
C PRO A 118 -13.33 -3.90 -21.99
N ILE A 119 -13.07 -4.38 -20.77
CA ILE A 119 -11.78 -4.18 -20.09
C ILE A 119 -10.66 -4.86 -20.87
N LEU A 120 -10.83 -6.11 -21.30
CA LEU A 120 -9.82 -6.83 -22.07
C LEU A 120 -9.54 -6.15 -23.42
N ARG A 121 -10.57 -5.58 -24.08
CA ARG A 121 -10.39 -4.78 -25.30
C ARG A 121 -9.66 -3.47 -25.05
N LEU A 122 -9.99 -2.77 -23.96
CA LEU A 122 -9.33 -1.53 -23.56
C LEU A 122 -7.84 -1.75 -23.28
N LEU A 123 -7.50 -2.88 -22.67
CA LEU A 123 -6.12 -3.30 -22.42
C LEU A 123 -5.40 -3.81 -23.66
N GLN A 124 -6.06 -3.85 -24.83
CA GLN A 124 -5.52 -4.30 -26.12
C GLN A 124 -4.84 -5.67 -26.05
N ILE A 125 -5.49 -6.62 -25.32
CA ILE A 125 -4.93 -7.95 -25.11
C ILE A 125 -4.87 -8.72 -26.44
N PRO A 126 -3.69 -9.28 -26.80
CA PRO A 126 -3.51 -10.10 -28.00
C PRO A 126 -4.45 -11.30 -28.02
N LYS A 127 -4.90 -11.70 -29.24
CA LYS A 127 -5.91 -12.76 -29.41
C LYS A 127 -5.45 -14.12 -28.88
N ASP A 128 -4.17 -14.41 -28.97
CA ASP A 128 -3.53 -15.66 -28.54
C ASP A 128 -3.58 -15.88 -27.02
N ILE A 129 -3.52 -14.80 -26.21
CA ILE A 129 -3.59 -14.88 -24.75
C ILE A 129 -4.96 -14.44 -24.18
N TYR A 130 -5.87 -13.97 -25.03
CA TYR A 130 -7.18 -13.44 -24.61
C TYR A 130 -7.98 -14.45 -23.78
N GLY A 131 -8.05 -15.70 -24.26
CA GLY A 131 -8.78 -16.77 -23.56
C GLY A 131 -8.19 -17.09 -22.19
N MET A 132 -6.85 -17.16 -22.09
CA MET A 132 -6.15 -17.39 -20.83
C MET A 132 -6.40 -16.26 -19.82
N MET A 133 -6.32 -15.01 -20.27
CA MET A 133 -6.56 -13.87 -19.41
C MET A 133 -8.01 -13.76 -18.96
N TYR A 134 -8.97 -14.07 -19.85
CA TYR A 134 -10.39 -14.13 -19.51
C TYR A 134 -10.66 -15.17 -18.42
N ASP A 135 -10.18 -16.40 -18.61
CA ASP A 135 -10.36 -17.50 -17.66
C ASP A 135 -9.74 -17.17 -16.29
N TYR A 136 -8.55 -16.58 -16.30
CA TYR A 136 -7.86 -16.14 -15.09
C TYR A 136 -8.65 -15.07 -14.34
N LEU A 137 -9.03 -13.97 -15.03
CA LEU A 137 -9.76 -12.87 -14.42
C LEU A 137 -11.13 -13.27 -13.91
N TRP A 138 -11.85 -14.12 -14.68
CA TRP A 138 -13.15 -14.64 -14.26
C TRP A 138 -13.09 -15.31 -12.89
N ILE A 139 -12.05 -16.09 -12.64
CA ILE A 139 -11.87 -16.78 -11.36
C ILE A 139 -11.39 -15.79 -10.28
N ILE A 140 -10.41 -14.94 -10.60
CA ILE A 140 -9.85 -13.98 -9.64
C ILE A 140 -10.90 -12.98 -9.12
N PHE A 141 -11.85 -12.57 -9.95
CA PHE A 141 -12.91 -11.66 -9.52
C PHE A 141 -13.75 -12.20 -8.37
N TRP A 142 -13.92 -13.51 -8.24
CA TRP A 142 -14.54 -14.12 -7.05
C TRP A 142 -13.72 -13.89 -5.78
N GLY A 143 -12.43 -13.67 -5.91
CA GLY A 143 -11.52 -13.37 -4.80
C GLY A 143 -11.62 -11.93 -4.26
N ILE A 144 -12.22 -10.97 -5.00
CA ILE A 144 -12.32 -9.57 -4.59
C ILE A 144 -13.03 -9.42 -3.23
N GLY A 145 -14.08 -10.21 -2.99
CA GLY A 145 -14.78 -10.22 -1.70
C GLY A 145 -13.89 -10.70 -0.54
N PHE A 146 -13.08 -11.71 -0.76
CA PHE A 146 -12.11 -12.19 0.24
C PHE A 146 -11.00 -11.17 0.48
N THR A 147 -10.53 -10.50 -0.57
CA THR A 147 -9.57 -9.40 -0.45
C THR A 147 -10.11 -8.26 0.40
N PHE A 148 -11.39 -7.89 0.22
CA PHE A 148 -12.06 -6.91 1.09
C PHE A 148 -12.07 -7.38 2.54
N ILE A 149 -12.56 -8.59 2.83
CA ILE A 149 -12.68 -9.12 4.19
C ILE A 149 -11.31 -9.10 4.88
N TYR A 150 -10.27 -9.62 4.19
CA TYR A 150 -8.91 -9.63 4.76
C TYR A 150 -8.42 -8.22 5.08
N ASN A 151 -8.45 -7.27 4.12
CA ASN A 151 -7.95 -5.91 4.33
C ASN A 151 -8.73 -5.15 5.40
N PHE A 152 -10.05 -5.35 5.46
CA PHE A 152 -10.91 -4.74 6.46
C PHE A 152 -10.54 -5.20 7.88
N TYR A 153 -10.47 -6.52 8.11
CA TYR A 153 -10.08 -7.06 9.41
C TYR A 153 -8.61 -6.79 9.77
N ALA A 154 -7.71 -6.79 8.78
CA ALA A 154 -6.33 -6.39 8.99
C ALA A 154 -6.22 -4.92 9.44
N ALA A 155 -6.97 -4.00 8.81
CA ALA A 155 -7.04 -2.60 9.22
C ALA A 155 -7.65 -2.44 10.62
N LEU A 156 -8.71 -3.19 10.93
CA LEU A 156 -9.35 -3.20 12.25
C LEU A 156 -8.40 -3.69 13.35
N LEU A 157 -7.73 -4.81 13.12
CA LEU A 157 -6.78 -5.38 14.10
C LEU A 157 -5.58 -4.45 14.32
N ARG A 158 -5.03 -3.88 13.25
CA ARG A 158 -3.97 -2.85 13.38
C ARG A 158 -4.47 -1.64 14.17
N ALA A 159 -5.72 -1.23 13.97
CA ALA A 159 -6.31 -0.09 14.68
C ALA A 159 -6.39 -0.27 16.20
N ILE A 160 -6.50 -1.51 16.67
CA ILE A 160 -6.48 -1.85 18.10
C ILE A 160 -5.09 -2.23 18.64
N GLY A 161 -4.05 -2.15 17.78
CA GLY A 161 -2.67 -2.43 18.15
C GLY A 161 -2.19 -3.86 17.89
N ASP A 162 -2.95 -4.69 17.15
CA ASP A 162 -2.54 -6.03 16.74
C ASP A 162 -2.10 -6.06 15.27
N ALA A 163 -0.79 -5.89 15.03
CA ALA A 163 -0.19 -6.03 13.71
C ALA A 163 0.32 -7.45 13.42
N VAL A 164 0.42 -8.29 14.44
CA VAL A 164 0.99 -9.65 14.31
C VAL A 164 -0.01 -10.63 13.72
N THR A 165 -1.28 -10.53 14.12
CA THR A 165 -2.34 -11.43 13.62
C THR A 165 -2.53 -11.34 12.11
N PRO A 166 -2.65 -10.14 11.46
CA PRO A 166 -2.69 -10.05 10.00
C PRO A 166 -1.48 -10.68 9.31
N LEU A 167 -0.28 -10.52 9.87
CA LEU A 167 0.93 -11.15 9.33
C LEU A 167 0.83 -12.69 9.32
N TRP A 168 0.34 -13.31 10.39
CA TRP A 168 0.20 -14.75 10.45
C TRP A 168 -0.78 -15.29 9.41
N PHE A 169 -1.95 -14.64 9.26
CA PHE A 169 -2.92 -15.06 8.24
C PHE A 169 -2.41 -14.82 6.82
N LEU A 170 -1.61 -13.77 6.59
CA LEU A 170 -0.93 -13.57 5.32
C LEU A 170 0.10 -14.69 5.07
N ALA A 171 0.91 -15.05 6.06
CA ALA A 171 1.90 -16.12 5.92
C ALA A 171 1.24 -17.47 5.60
N VAL A 172 0.14 -17.79 6.27
CA VAL A 172 -0.67 -18.98 5.95
C VAL A 172 -1.20 -18.92 4.53
N SER A 173 -1.72 -17.77 4.09
CA SER A 173 -2.20 -17.58 2.72
C SER A 173 -1.11 -17.83 1.69
N VAL A 174 0.09 -17.29 1.91
CA VAL A 174 1.25 -17.43 1.00
C VAL A 174 1.66 -18.90 0.87
N VAL A 175 1.85 -19.58 2.01
CA VAL A 175 2.25 -21.00 2.00
C VAL A 175 1.18 -21.86 1.36
N LEU A 176 -0.09 -21.63 1.67
CA LEU A 176 -1.20 -22.37 1.10
C LEU A 176 -1.33 -22.13 -0.42
N ASN A 177 -1.19 -20.87 -0.86
CA ASN A 177 -1.25 -20.55 -2.29
C ASN A 177 -0.15 -21.26 -3.07
N ILE A 178 1.13 -21.15 -2.64
CA ILE A 178 2.26 -21.82 -3.31
C ILE A 178 2.02 -23.34 -3.37
N GLY A 179 1.55 -23.94 -2.27
CA GLY A 179 1.23 -25.38 -2.24
C GLY A 179 0.10 -25.75 -3.20
N LEU A 180 -0.96 -24.95 -3.25
CA LEU A 180 -2.09 -25.18 -4.16
C LEU A 180 -1.73 -24.89 -5.61
N ASP A 181 -0.90 -23.88 -5.91
CA ASP A 181 -0.40 -23.62 -7.26
C ASP A 181 0.35 -24.83 -7.81
N LEU A 182 1.30 -25.36 -7.04
CA LEU A 182 2.04 -26.55 -7.44
C LEU A 182 1.11 -27.77 -7.60
N PHE A 183 0.15 -27.95 -6.72
CA PHE A 183 -0.79 -29.06 -6.79
C PHE A 183 -1.74 -28.96 -7.99
N PHE A 184 -2.37 -27.79 -8.21
CA PHE A 184 -3.35 -27.63 -9.31
C PHE A 184 -2.68 -27.56 -10.69
N ILE A 185 -1.46 -26.98 -10.77
CA ILE A 185 -0.74 -26.85 -12.03
C ILE A 185 -0.03 -28.17 -12.39
N LEU A 186 0.73 -28.78 -11.44
CA LEU A 186 1.57 -29.92 -11.76
C LEU A 186 0.86 -31.27 -11.63
N GLN A 187 -0.09 -31.43 -10.69
CA GLN A 187 -0.76 -32.70 -10.45
C GLN A 187 -2.08 -32.80 -11.21
N LEU A 188 -2.85 -31.71 -11.28
CA LEU A 188 -4.16 -31.70 -11.92
C LEU A 188 -4.15 -31.14 -13.35
N ASP A 189 -3.04 -30.54 -13.78
CA ASP A 189 -2.85 -29.94 -15.12
C ASP A 189 -3.95 -28.90 -15.45
N TRP A 190 -4.39 -28.13 -14.44
CA TRP A 190 -5.42 -27.09 -14.63
C TRP A 190 -4.87 -25.81 -15.23
N GLY A 191 -3.56 -25.72 -15.48
CA GLY A 191 -2.91 -24.57 -16.08
C GLY A 191 -3.22 -23.26 -15.34
N ILE A 192 -3.52 -22.20 -16.12
CA ILE A 192 -3.77 -20.86 -15.57
C ILE A 192 -5.01 -20.77 -14.66
N LYS A 193 -6.03 -21.63 -14.91
CA LYS A 193 -7.20 -21.71 -14.03
C LYS A 193 -6.83 -22.25 -12.66
N GLY A 194 -5.89 -23.20 -12.61
CA GLY A 194 -5.35 -23.73 -11.36
C GLY A 194 -4.70 -22.64 -10.50
N ALA A 195 -3.86 -21.80 -11.10
CA ALA A 195 -3.24 -20.67 -10.41
C ALA A 195 -4.29 -19.67 -9.87
N ALA A 196 -5.30 -19.34 -10.67
CA ALA A 196 -6.37 -18.46 -10.22
C ALA A 196 -7.17 -19.04 -9.05
N ILE A 197 -7.53 -20.33 -9.12
CA ILE A 197 -8.27 -21.02 -8.05
C ILE A 197 -7.43 -21.10 -6.78
N ALA A 198 -6.13 -21.41 -6.88
CA ALA A 198 -5.21 -21.45 -5.75
C ALA A 198 -5.15 -20.10 -5.03
N THR A 199 -5.04 -19.01 -5.79
CA THR A 199 -5.03 -17.65 -5.25
C THR A 199 -6.33 -17.33 -4.50
N VAL A 200 -7.49 -17.57 -5.11
CA VAL A 200 -8.80 -17.31 -4.50
C VAL A 200 -9.03 -18.17 -3.26
N ALA A 201 -8.66 -19.46 -3.31
CA ALA A 201 -8.78 -20.38 -2.18
C ALA A 201 -7.91 -19.94 -0.99
N ALA A 202 -6.65 -19.59 -1.24
CA ALA A 202 -5.73 -19.11 -0.21
C ALA A 202 -6.21 -17.79 0.41
N GLN A 203 -6.68 -16.84 -0.40
CA GLN A 203 -7.30 -15.61 0.07
C GLN A 203 -8.56 -15.88 0.90
N GLY A 204 -9.40 -16.81 0.49
CA GLY A 204 -10.60 -17.21 1.21
C GLY A 204 -10.29 -17.77 2.61
N VAL A 205 -9.33 -18.68 2.70
CA VAL A 205 -8.89 -19.25 4.00
C VAL A 205 -8.35 -18.14 4.91
N SER A 206 -7.51 -17.25 4.38
CA SER A 206 -6.94 -16.15 5.16
C SER A 206 -8.02 -15.16 5.62
N ALA A 207 -8.94 -14.78 4.73
CA ALA A 207 -10.02 -13.83 5.01
C ALA A 207 -11.00 -14.36 6.06
N LEU A 208 -11.46 -15.60 5.90
CA LEU A 208 -12.36 -16.23 6.87
C LEU A 208 -11.67 -16.54 8.19
N GLY A 209 -10.38 -16.92 8.11
CA GLY A 209 -9.56 -17.16 9.29
C GLY A 209 -9.35 -15.91 10.15
N ILE A 210 -8.94 -14.79 9.54
CA ILE A 210 -8.73 -13.53 10.28
C ILE A 210 -10.05 -12.98 10.85
N MET A 211 -11.16 -13.10 10.11
CA MET A 211 -12.50 -12.72 10.56
C MET A 211 -12.92 -13.56 11.77
N GLY A 212 -12.82 -14.89 11.68
CA GLY A 212 -13.14 -15.82 12.77
C GLY A 212 -12.27 -15.59 14.01
N TYR A 213 -10.96 -15.40 13.80
CA TYR A 213 -10.04 -15.08 14.89
C TYR A 213 -10.40 -13.77 15.58
N ALA A 214 -10.66 -12.70 14.82
CA ALA A 214 -11.05 -11.41 15.37
C ALA A 214 -12.35 -11.54 16.19
N TYR A 215 -13.33 -12.29 15.69
CA TYR A 215 -14.60 -12.52 16.40
C TYR A 215 -14.43 -13.27 17.70
N VAL A 216 -13.56 -14.29 17.75
CA VAL A 216 -13.32 -15.10 18.95
C VAL A 216 -12.43 -14.37 19.95
N LYS A 217 -11.34 -13.77 19.48
CA LYS A 217 -10.29 -13.21 20.35
C LYS A 217 -10.63 -11.84 20.93
N TYR A 218 -11.42 -11.04 20.24
CA TYR A 218 -11.76 -9.67 20.61
C TYR A 218 -13.27 -9.50 20.81
N PRO A 219 -13.85 -9.96 21.93
CA PRO A 219 -15.29 -9.84 22.21
C PRO A 219 -15.77 -8.38 22.18
N GLU A 220 -14.88 -7.43 22.51
CA GLU A 220 -15.17 -6.00 22.49
C GLU A 220 -15.47 -5.43 21.10
N LEU A 221 -15.09 -6.15 20.05
CA LEU A 221 -15.35 -5.76 18.65
C LEU A 221 -16.62 -6.41 18.08
N ARG A 222 -17.25 -7.34 18.82
CA ARG A 222 -18.47 -8.01 18.36
C ARG A 222 -19.61 -7.01 18.24
N LEU A 223 -20.30 -7.06 17.12
CA LEU A 223 -21.48 -6.23 16.87
C LEU A 223 -22.66 -6.78 17.68
N HIS A 224 -23.34 -5.89 18.41
CA HIS A 224 -24.58 -6.18 19.10
C HIS A 224 -25.75 -5.61 18.27
N ARG A 225 -26.97 -6.07 18.52
CA ARG A 225 -28.18 -5.59 17.80
C ARG A 225 -28.33 -4.07 17.89
N ASN A 226 -27.92 -3.47 19.00
CA ASN A 226 -27.98 -2.03 19.22
C ASN A 226 -26.93 -1.25 18.41
N ASP A 227 -25.90 -1.90 17.87
CA ASP A 227 -24.87 -1.29 17.04
C ASP A 227 -25.27 -1.24 15.55
N LEU A 228 -26.29 -2.03 15.17
CA LEU A 228 -26.79 -2.16 13.78
C LEU A 228 -27.71 -0.98 13.38
N HIS A 229 -27.37 0.21 13.80
CA HIS A 229 -28.12 1.43 13.43
C HIS A 229 -27.32 2.23 12.43
N PHE A 230 -28.01 2.67 11.37
CA PHE A 230 -27.44 3.56 10.36
C PHE A 230 -27.33 4.97 10.94
N ASP A 231 -26.12 5.36 11.33
CA ASP A 231 -25.82 6.70 11.84
C ASP A 231 -25.20 7.55 10.71
N ARG A 232 -25.91 8.60 10.33
CA ARG A 232 -25.45 9.53 9.27
C ARG A 232 -24.15 10.24 9.65
N HIS A 233 -23.91 10.49 10.93
CA HIS A 233 -22.68 11.12 11.37
C HIS A 233 -21.49 10.16 11.20
N CYS A 234 -21.61 8.91 11.65
CA CYS A 234 -20.63 7.86 11.43
C CYS A 234 -20.38 7.64 9.93
N LEU A 235 -21.44 7.58 9.12
CA LEU A 235 -21.31 7.43 7.67
C LEU A 235 -20.52 8.59 7.05
N LYS A 236 -20.81 9.83 7.41
CA LYS A 236 -20.09 11.01 6.89
C LYS A 236 -18.62 10.98 7.28
N GLU A 237 -18.30 10.63 8.54
CA GLU A 237 -16.94 10.51 9.03
C GLU A 237 -16.19 9.40 8.25
N ILE A 238 -16.72 8.18 8.22
CA ILE A 238 -16.12 7.05 7.50
C ILE A 238 -15.96 7.35 6.02
N THR A 239 -16.99 7.86 5.35
CA THR A 239 -16.94 8.17 3.93
C THR A 239 -15.86 9.20 3.63
N SER A 240 -15.75 10.27 4.44
CA SER A 240 -14.73 11.29 4.25
C SER A 240 -13.31 10.70 4.34
N PHE A 241 -13.01 9.95 5.39
CA PHE A 241 -11.68 9.34 5.57
C PHE A 241 -11.40 8.29 4.51
N SER A 242 -12.35 7.40 4.25
CA SER A 242 -12.19 6.30 3.30
C SER A 242 -12.10 6.80 1.87
N ALA A 243 -12.97 7.72 1.44
CA ALA A 243 -12.95 8.26 0.09
C ALA A 243 -11.68 9.06 -0.18
N LEU A 244 -11.25 9.94 0.75
CA LEU A 244 -10.03 10.71 0.57
C LEU A 244 -8.77 9.81 0.56
N THR A 245 -8.73 8.78 1.41
CA THR A 245 -7.61 7.83 1.38
C THR A 245 -7.63 6.98 0.11
N CYS A 246 -8.82 6.59 -0.38
CA CYS A 246 -8.98 5.91 -1.66
C CYS A 246 -8.50 6.79 -2.82
N VAL A 247 -8.90 8.06 -2.87
CA VAL A 247 -8.42 9.02 -3.88
C VAL A 247 -6.90 9.16 -3.80
N GLN A 248 -6.34 9.27 -2.60
CA GLN A 248 -4.89 9.32 -2.40
C GLN A 248 -4.18 8.12 -3.02
N GLN A 249 -4.62 6.90 -2.72
CA GLN A 249 -4.04 5.66 -3.25
C GLN A 249 -4.21 5.54 -4.77
N SER A 250 -5.36 5.93 -5.29
CA SER A 250 -5.64 5.91 -6.73
C SER A 250 -4.78 6.91 -7.49
N VAL A 251 -4.65 8.14 -6.99
CA VAL A 251 -3.78 9.17 -7.57
C VAL A 251 -2.32 8.71 -7.56
N MET A 252 -1.88 8.08 -6.46
CA MET A 252 -0.53 7.55 -6.33
C MET A 252 -0.24 6.52 -7.44
N ASN A 253 -1.12 5.54 -7.63
CA ASN A 253 -0.95 4.53 -8.67
C ASN A 253 -1.04 5.11 -10.08
N LEU A 254 -1.98 6.04 -10.33
CA LEU A 254 -2.10 6.70 -11.63
C LEU A 254 -0.83 7.49 -11.99
N GLY A 255 -0.27 8.24 -11.04
CA GLY A 255 0.97 8.99 -11.26
C GLY A 255 2.17 8.09 -11.61
N ILE A 256 2.27 6.92 -10.95
CA ILE A 256 3.30 5.92 -11.27
C ILE A 256 3.10 5.39 -12.70
N LEU A 257 1.86 5.06 -13.09
CA LEU A 257 1.54 4.57 -14.44
C LEU A 257 1.84 5.61 -15.53
N MET A 258 1.59 6.91 -15.29
CA MET A 258 1.90 7.98 -16.24
C MET A 258 3.41 8.10 -16.48
N VAL A 259 4.21 8.02 -15.43
CA VAL A 259 5.68 8.03 -15.55
C VAL A 259 6.18 6.77 -16.25
N GLN A 260 5.59 5.60 -15.95
CA GLN A 260 5.91 4.36 -16.67
C GLN A 260 5.62 4.48 -18.16
N GLY A 261 4.50 5.07 -18.55
CA GLY A 261 4.16 5.33 -19.95
C GLY A 261 5.21 6.19 -20.65
N LEU A 262 5.69 7.26 -19.98
CA LEU A 262 6.75 8.11 -20.51
C LEU A 262 8.09 7.36 -20.62
N VAL A 263 8.46 6.56 -19.61
CA VAL A 263 9.67 5.73 -19.67
C VAL A 263 9.62 4.76 -20.86
N ASN A 264 8.46 4.19 -21.13
CA ASN A 264 8.28 3.26 -22.25
C ASN A 264 8.54 3.91 -23.62
N SER A 265 8.31 5.22 -23.76
CA SER A 265 8.58 5.95 -25.01
C SER A 265 10.07 6.09 -25.33
N PHE A 266 10.97 5.84 -24.38
CA PHE A 266 12.42 5.86 -24.57
C PHE A 266 13.00 4.54 -25.10
N GLY A 267 12.15 3.55 -25.36
CA GLY A 267 12.53 2.27 -25.94
C GLY A 267 12.83 1.16 -24.94
N THR A 268 13.08 -0.02 -25.49
CA THR A 268 13.14 -1.28 -24.71
C THR A 268 14.29 -1.34 -23.70
N VAL A 269 15.41 -0.70 -24.01
CA VAL A 269 16.59 -0.65 -23.12
C VAL A 269 16.26 0.11 -21.83
N VAL A 270 15.65 1.30 -21.96
CA VAL A 270 15.24 2.12 -20.81
C VAL A 270 14.12 1.45 -20.02
N MET A 271 13.16 0.82 -20.72
CA MET A 271 12.10 0.03 -20.08
C MET A 271 12.66 -1.10 -19.22
N ALA A 272 13.61 -1.88 -19.76
CA ALA A 272 14.23 -2.99 -19.03
C ALA A 272 15.03 -2.50 -17.80
N ALA A 273 15.79 -1.42 -17.96
CA ALA A 273 16.54 -0.79 -16.88
C ALA A 273 15.60 -0.32 -15.74
N PHE A 274 14.53 0.37 -16.11
CA PHE A 274 13.55 0.87 -15.15
C PHE A 274 12.78 -0.26 -14.46
N ALA A 275 12.37 -1.29 -15.20
CA ALA A 275 11.68 -2.44 -14.64
C ALA A 275 12.52 -3.19 -13.59
N ALA A 276 13.83 -3.33 -13.82
CA ALA A 276 14.76 -3.92 -12.86
C ALA A 276 14.95 -2.99 -11.65
N ALA A 277 15.21 -1.71 -11.90
CA ALA A 277 15.50 -0.73 -10.86
C ALA A 277 14.31 -0.50 -9.92
N ILE A 278 13.08 -0.42 -10.44
CA ILE A 278 11.87 -0.20 -9.62
C ILE A 278 11.57 -1.38 -8.66
N LYS A 279 11.97 -2.59 -9.04
CA LYS A 279 11.86 -3.76 -8.13
C LYS A 279 12.79 -3.62 -6.94
N ILE A 280 14.03 -3.19 -7.18
CA ILE A 280 15.02 -2.94 -6.12
C ILE A 280 14.52 -1.80 -5.23
N ASP A 281 14.09 -0.73 -5.84
CA ASP A 281 13.54 0.46 -5.19
C ASP A 281 12.35 0.12 -4.27
N SER A 282 11.43 -0.73 -4.73
CA SER A 282 10.28 -1.18 -3.93
C SER A 282 10.71 -1.82 -2.61
N PHE A 283 11.73 -2.67 -2.60
CA PHE A 283 12.27 -3.26 -1.38
C PHE A 283 12.91 -2.22 -0.45
N ALA A 284 13.45 -1.15 -1.01
CA ALA A 284 14.10 -0.08 -0.24
C ALA A 284 13.08 0.83 0.46
N TYR A 285 12.02 1.26 -0.23
CA TYR A 285 11.06 2.21 0.34
C TYR A 285 9.87 1.58 1.09
N MET A 286 9.50 0.33 0.80
CA MET A 286 8.39 -0.35 1.48
C MET A 286 8.46 -0.34 3.02
N PRO A 287 9.61 -0.60 3.64
CA PRO A 287 9.71 -0.52 5.10
C PRO A 287 9.35 0.86 5.65
N VAL A 288 9.72 1.91 4.93
CA VAL A 288 9.44 3.30 5.33
C VAL A 288 7.96 3.63 5.14
N GLN A 289 7.33 3.12 4.08
CA GLN A 289 5.89 3.24 3.84
C GLN A 289 5.09 2.59 4.98
N GLU A 290 5.45 1.36 5.36
CA GLU A 290 4.79 0.65 6.46
C GLU A 290 5.03 1.32 7.81
N PHE A 291 6.21 1.90 8.01
CA PHE A 291 6.48 2.72 9.18
C PHE A 291 5.55 3.96 9.23
N GLY A 292 5.31 4.63 8.09
CA GLY A 292 4.36 5.72 7.97
C GLY A 292 2.91 5.31 8.30
N ASN A 293 2.51 4.09 7.87
CA ASN A 293 1.20 3.52 8.19
C ASN A 293 1.07 3.20 9.69
N ALA A 294 2.09 2.59 10.30
CA ALA A 294 2.15 2.32 11.72
C ALA A 294 2.14 3.61 12.56
N PHE A 295 2.89 4.61 12.12
CA PHE A 295 2.92 5.94 12.72
C PHE A 295 1.54 6.61 12.65
N SER A 296 0.81 6.49 11.55
CA SER A 296 -0.57 6.97 11.44
C SER A 296 -1.47 6.38 12.52
N THR A 297 -1.40 5.06 12.73
CA THR A 297 -2.17 4.36 13.78
C THR A 297 -1.77 4.85 15.18
N PHE A 298 -0.46 5.00 15.43
CA PHE A 298 0.06 5.53 16.69
C PHE A 298 -0.46 6.94 16.97
N ILE A 299 -0.38 7.85 16.00
CA ILE A 299 -0.88 9.22 16.16
C ILE A 299 -2.39 9.22 16.35
N ALA A 300 -3.16 8.44 15.58
CA ALA A 300 -4.61 8.38 15.68
C ALA A 300 -5.08 7.91 17.07
N GLN A 301 -4.47 6.84 17.63
CA GLN A 301 -4.81 6.39 18.97
C GLN A 301 -4.47 7.44 20.03
N ASN A 302 -3.29 8.08 19.95
CA ASN A 302 -2.90 9.11 20.91
C ASN A 302 -3.72 10.40 20.76
N PHE A 303 -4.15 10.73 19.53
CA PHE A 303 -5.05 11.86 19.27
C PHE A 303 -6.44 11.59 19.86
N GLY A 304 -6.97 10.38 19.67
CA GLY A 304 -8.21 9.95 20.32
C GLY A 304 -8.13 9.99 21.85
N ALA A 305 -7.00 9.57 22.41
CA ALA A 305 -6.72 9.60 23.84
C ALA A 305 -6.36 10.99 24.39
N ARG A 306 -6.30 12.03 23.55
CA ARG A 306 -5.90 13.40 23.92
C ARG A 306 -4.51 13.51 24.55
N LYS A 307 -3.55 12.65 24.13
CA LYS A 307 -2.17 12.60 24.64
C LYS A 307 -1.23 13.45 23.78
N GLU A 308 -1.39 14.76 23.78
CA GLU A 308 -0.67 15.69 22.89
C GLU A 308 0.86 15.64 23.07
N GLU A 309 1.34 15.55 24.32
CA GLU A 309 2.78 15.44 24.58
C GLU A 309 3.37 14.17 23.95
N ARG A 310 2.62 13.06 24.01
CA ARG A 310 3.01 11.80 23.41
C ARG A 310 3.00 11.88 21.87
N ILE A 311 2.06 12.61 21.28
CA ILE A 311 2.04 12.91 19.83
C ILE A 311 3.29 13.68 19.45
N ARG A 312 3.62 14.75 20.17
CA ARG A 312 4.82 15.59 19.89
C ARG A 312 6.12 14.79 19.99
N LYS A 313 6.27 13.99 21.03
CA LYS A 313 7.43 13.10 21.19
C LYS A 313 7.45 12.00 20.12
N GLY A 314 6.27 11.49 19.74
CA GLY A 314 6.08 10.51 18.67
C GLY A 314 6.51 11.01 17.30
N VAL A 315 6.11 12.23 16.93
CA VAL A 315 6.54 12.88 15.68
C VAL A 315 8.07 13.01 15.63
N LYS A 316 8.69 13.48 16.73
CA LYS A 316 10.16 13.60 16.80
C LYS A 316 10.86 12.25 16.68
N SER A 317 10.37 11.23 17.42
CA SER A 317 10.93 9.88 17.40
C SER A 317 10.79 9.26 16.00
N ALA A 318 9.60 9.35 15.37
CA ALA A 318 9.34 8.82 14.05
C ALA A 318 10.22 9.50 12.99
N LEU A 319 10.37 10.83 13.05
CA LEU A 319 11.23 11.57 12.12
C LEU A 319 12.70 11.10 12.22
N ILE A 320 13.23 11.00 13.44
CA ILE A 320 14.62 10.54 13.66
C ILE A 320 14.78 9.10 13.13
N THR A 321 13.86 8.20 13.47
CA THR A 321 13.91 6.80 13.05
C THR A 321 13.86 6.68 11.52
N THR A 322 12.94 7.41 10.88
CA THR A 322 12.79 7.41 9.42
C THR A 322 14.03 7.96 8.73
N VAL A 323 14.56 9.09 9.18
CA VAL A 323 15.76 9.70 8.60
C VAL A 323 16.97 8.78 8.75
N LEU A 324 17.21 8.21 9.93
CA LEU A 324 18.32 7.29 10.15
C LEU A 324 18.19 6.04 9.28
N PHE A 325 17.02 5.41 9.24
CA PHE A 325 16.78 4.25 8.39
C PHE A 325 16.97 4.58 6.91
N SER A 326 16.37 5.68 6.44
CA SER A 326 16.47 6.11 5.04
C SER A 326 17.91 6.43 4.65
N LEU A 327 18.70 7.08 5.53
CA LEU A 327 20.12 7.33 5.27
C LEU A 327 20.91 6.02 5.11
N VAL A 328 20.68 5.04 5.98
CA VAL A 328 21.35 3.74 5.87
C VAL A 328 20.99 3.07 4.55
N ILE A 329 19.71 3.01 4.19
CA ILE A 329 19.26 2.42 2.92
C ILE A 329 19.79 3.22 1.73
N SER A 330 19.78 4.56 1.78
CA SER A 330 20.35 5.42 0.74
C SER A 330 21.82 5.10 0.47
N ILE A 331 22.62 4.99 1.53
CA ILE A 331 24.05 4.64 1.43
C ILE A 331 24.20 3.24 0.80
N LEU A 332 23.44 2.27 1.29
CA LEU A 332 23.51 0.89 0.76
C LEU A 332 23.14 0.83 -0.72
N VAL A 333 22.00 1.43 -1.12
CA VAL A 333 21.54 1.41 -2.51
C VAL A 333 22.52 2.18 -3.40
N PHE A 334 23.04 3.32 -2.96
CA PHE A 334 24.00 4.12 -3.74
C PHE A 334 25.31 3.37 -3.98
N LEU A 335 25.88 2.75 -2.93
CA LEU A 335 27.15 2.01 -3.03
C LEU A 335 26.99 0.68 -3.78
N PHE A 336 25.90 -0.02 -3.54
CA PHE A 336 25.64 -1.33 -4.13
C PHE A 336 24.71 -1.31 -5.35
N ALA A 337 24.48 -0.13 -5.97
CA ALA A 337 23.61 -0.01 -7.14
C ALA A 337 23.97 -0.99 -8.26
N LYS A 338 25.26 -1.16 -8.57
CA LYS A 338 25.72 -2.10 -9.60
C LYS A 338 25.47 -3.56 -9.23
N PRO A 339 25.91 -4.08 -8.06
CA PRO A 339 25.58 -5.43 -7.61
C PRO A 339 24.08 -5.72 -7.58
N LEU A 340 23.27 -4.76 -7.11
CA LEU A 340 21.82 -4.90 -7.05
C LEU A 340 21.20 -5.03 -8.46
N MET A 341 21.64 -4.22 -9.41
CA MET A 341 21.18 -4.34 -10.80
C MET A 341 21.60 -5.69 -11.44
N LEU A 342 22.77 -6.21 -11.11
CA LEU A 342 23.25 -7.51 -11.61
C LEU A 342 22.41 -8.70 -11.14
N ILE A 343 21.55 -8.54 -10.15
CA ILE A 343 20.56 -9.58 -9.76
C ILE A 343 19.53 -9.80 -10.87
N PHE A 344 19.20 -8.75 -11.63
CA PHE A 344 18.13 -8.77 -12.63
C PHE A 344 18.62 -8.66 -14.07
N VAL A 345 19.82 -8.11 -14.28
CA VAL A 345 20.38 -7.76 -15.60
C VAL A 345 21.72 -8.48 -15.81
N ARG A 346 21.93 -9.02 -17.01
CA ARG A 346 23.14 -9.74 -17.33
C ARG A 346 24.37 -8.79 -17.45
N PRO A 347 25.57 -9.24 -17.06
CA PRO A 347 26.77 -8.37 -17.05
C PRO A 347 27.15 -7.75 -18.39
N HIS A 348 26.78 -8.37 -19.50
CA HIS A 348 27.09 -7.86 -20.85
C HIS A 348 26.10 -6.77 -21.34
N GLU A 349 24.95 -6.60 -20.69
CA GLU A 349 23.95 -5.59 -21.00
C GLU A 349 24.32 -4.24 -20.35
N THR A 350 25.49 -3.71 -20.71
CA THR A 350 26.10 -2.55 -20.05
C THR A 350 25.26 -1.28 -20.11
N GLU A 351 24.51 -1.06 -21.19
CA GLU A 351 23.65 0.10 -21.35
C GLU A 351 22.49 0.06 -20.36
N ILE A 352 21.79 -1.08 -20.24
CA ILE A 352 20.71 -1.30 -19.27
C ILE A 352 21.24 -1.10 -17.84
N LEU A 353 22.43 -1.66 -17.54
CA LEU A 353 23.06 -1.52 -16.22
C LEU A 353 23.33 -0.04 -15.90
N ASN A 354 23.90 0.74 -16.81
CA ASN A 354 24.27 2.12 -16.57
C ASN A 354 23.01 3.00 -16.32
N ILE A 355 21.94 2.80 -17.09
CA ILE A 355 20.68 3.51 -16.92
C ILE A 355 20.06 3.17 -15.56
N GLY A 356 19.99 1.88 -15.21
CA GLY A 356 19.42 1.45 -13.92
C GLY A 356 20.25 1.89 -12.70
N ILE A 357 21.59 1.88 -12.82
CA ILE A 357 22.51 2.40 -11.78
C ILE A 357 22.28 3.91 -11.60
N SER A 358 22.13 4.66 -12.70
CA SER A 358 21.82 6.10 -12.66
C SER A 358 20.51 6.37 -11.91
N TYR A 359 19.45 5.62 -12.24
CA TYR A 359 18.17 5.69 -11.54
C TYR A 359 18.33 5.45 -10.03
N LEU A 360 18.90 4.31 -9.65
CA LEU A 360 19.06 3.92 -8.25
C LEU A 360 19.92 4.91 -7.46
N ARG A 361 20.93 5.50 -8.07
CA ARG A 361 21.78 6.50 -7.40
C ARG A 361 21.06 7.83 -7.21
N ILE A 362 20.28 8.28 -8.20
CA ILE A 362 19.53 9.53 -8.09
C ILE A 362 18.40 9.37 -7.07
N GLU A 363 17.53 8.39 -7.25
CA GLU A 363 16.37 8.21 -6.37
C GLU A 363 16.80 7.74 -4.97
N GLY A 364 17.72 6.78 -4.92
CA GLY A 364 18.25 6.23 -3.67
C GLY A 364 18.93 7.26 -2.76
N ALA A 365 19.56 8.28 -3.32
CA ALA A 365 20.18 9.36 -2.53
C ALA A 365 19.13 10.18 -1.72
N PHE A 366 17.87 10.16 -2.11
CA PHE A 366 16.81 11.00 -1.55
C PHE A 366 15.69 10.23 -0.82
N TYR A 367 15.90 8.97 -0.43
CA TYR A 367 14.89 8.21 0.33
C TYR A 367 14.43 8.87 1.63
N CYS A 368 15.21 9.79 2.19
CA CYS A 368 14.75 10.60 3.30
C CYS A 368 13.51 11.44 2.94
N GLY A 369 13.41 11.96 1.71
CA GLY A 369 12.27 12.73 1.24
C GLY A 369 10.99 11.87 1.23
N ILE A 370 11.00 10.73 0.54
CA ILE A 370 9.82 9.85 0.53
C ILE A 370 9.45 9.38 1.95
N GLY A 371 10.44 9.15 2.82
CA GLY A 371 10.23 8.79 4.22
C GLY A 371 9.48 9.86 5.01
N ILE A 372 9.90 11.12 4.89
CA ILE A 372 9.22 12.26 5.52
C ILE A 372 7.81 12.41 4.96
N LEU A 373 7.64 12.25 3.65
CA LEU A 373 6.35 12.34 2.99
C LEU A 373 5.33 11.30 3.52
N PHE A 374 5.75 10.04 3.71
CA PHE A 374 4.89 9.02 4.32
C PHE A 374 4.52 9.33 5.76
N LEU A 375 5.43 9.93 6.54
CA LEU A 375 5.10 10.40 7.89
C LEU A 375 4.07 11.54 7.84
N LEU A 376 4.20 12.49 6.91
CA LEU A 376 3.24 13.58 6.74
C LEU A 376 1.85 13.05 6.32
N TYR A 377 1.79 12.10 5.39
CA TYR A 377 0.54 11.43 5.04
C TYR A 377 -0.11 10.76 6.25
N GLY A 378 0.67 10.01 7.03
CA GLY A 378 0.20 9.34 8.23
C GLY A 378 -0.28 10.32 9.30
N TYR A 379 0.46 11.41 9.52
CA TYR A 379 0.15 12.44 10.49
C TYR A 379 -1.18 13.14 10.17
N TYR A 380 -1.32 13.71 8.97
CA TYR A 380 -2.52 14.45 8.60
C TYR A 380 -3.78 13.59 8.58
N ARG A 381 -3.67 12.35 8.10
CA ARG A 381 -4.77 11.41 8.17
C ARG A 381 -5.19 11.15 9.62
N ALA A 382 -4.24 10.97 10.52
CA ALA A 382 -4.48 10.65 11.92
C ALA A 382 -5.09 11.79 12.74
N ILE A 383 -4.78 13.05 12.41
CA ILE A 383 -5.31 14.24 13.10
C ILE A 383 -6.61 14.78 12.47
N ARG A 384 -7.35 13.93 11.76
CA ARG A 384 -8.61 14.24 11.09
C ARG A 384 -8.52 15.21 9.91
N MET A 385 -7.39 15.26 9.24
CA MET A 385 -7.15 16.10 8.06
C MET A 385 -6.74 15.26 6.83
N PRO A 386 -7.48 14.20 6.45
CA PRO A 386 -7.08 13.31 5.34
C PRO A 386 -7.01 14.05 4.00
N GLY A 387 -7.73 15.16 3.83
CA GLY A 387 -7.64 16.01 2.64
C GLY A 387 -6.24 16.57 2.42
N MET A 388 -5.49 16.90 3.47
CA MET A 388 -4.11 17.38 3.34
C MET A 388 -3.18 16.27 2.82
N SER A 389 -3.39 15.02 3.20
CA SER A 389 -2.65 13.88 2.62
C SER A 389 -2.89 13.76 1.11
N VAL A 390 -4.13 14.00 0.64
CA VAL A 390 -4.44 14.05 -0.80
C VAL A 390 -3.73 15.21 -1.49
N VAL A 391 -3.76 16.42 -0.90
CA VAL A 391 -3.07 17.59 -1.44
C VAL A 391 -1.58 17.30 -1.61
N LEU A 392 -0.91 16.77 -0.59
CA LEU A 392 0.51 16.43 -0.67
C LEU A 392 0.80 15.37 -1.73
N THR A 393 -0.10 14.39 -1.89
CA THR A 393 0.03 13.36 -2.94
C THR A 393 -0.10 13.97 -4.33
N VAL A 394 -1.10 14.84 -4.55
CA VAL A 394 -1.30 15.54 -5.83
C VAL A 394 -0.12 16.46 -6.13
N VAL A 395 0.40 17.19 -5.15
CA VAL A 395 1.57 18.04 -5.32
C VAL A 395 2.80 17.20 -5.69
N SER A 396 3.10 16.14 -4.93
CA SER A 396 4.26 15.29 -5.18
C SER A 396 4.21 14.65 -6.56
N LEU A 397 3.11 13.96 -6.88
CA LEU A 397 2.98 13.22 -8.14
C LEU A 397 2.67 14.13 -9.32
N GLY A 398 1.88 15.19 -9.14
CA GLY A 398 1.62 16.18 -10.18
C GLY A 398 2.90 16.88 -10.62
N THR A 399 3.73 17.30 -9.66
CA THR A 399 5.07 17.87 -9.95
C THR A 399 5.96 16.84 -10.64
N ARG A 400 6.01 15.61 -10.13
CA ARG A 400 6.77 14.51 -10.74
C ARG A 400 6.35 14.29 -12.19
N VAL A 401 5.07 14.16 -12.49
CA VAL A 401 4.57 13.95 -13.85
C VAL A 401 4.89 15.17 -14.72
N ALA A 402 4.54 16.38 -14.29
CA ALA A 402 4.80 17.60 -15.08
C ALA A 402 6.28 17.78 -15.40
N LEU A 403 7.17 17.64 -14.42
CA LEU A 403 8.62 17.74 -14.60
C LEU A 403 9.16 16.60 -15.47
N SER A 404 8.66 15.36 -15.31
CA SER A 404 9.08 14.24 -16.15
C SER A 404 8.84 14.53 -17.63
N TYR A 405 7.62 14.96 -18.00
CA TYR A 405 7.30 15.29 -19.39
C TYR A 405 8.07 16.50 -19.91
N TRP A 406 8.25 17.52 -19.08
CA TRP A 406 9.00 18.72 -19.45
C TRP A 406 10.49 18.44 -19.64
N LEU A 407 11.15 17.83 -18.64
CA LEU A 407 12.60 17.58 -18.68
C LEU A 407 12.99 16.50 -19.69
N ALA A 408 12.16 15.47 -19.86
CA ALA A 408 12.36 14.43 -20.85
C ALA A 408 12.32 14.96 -22.30
N GLY A 409 11.58 16.05 -22.54
CA GLY A 409 11.51 16.74 -23.83
C GLY A 409 12.77 17.55 -24.19
N ILE A 410 13.70 17.76 -23.23
CA ILE A 410 14.95 18.48 -23.46
C ILE A 410 16.03 17.46 -23.91
N PRO A 411 16.54 17.48 -25.15
CA PRO A 411 17.45 16.46 -25.67
C PRO A 411 18.73 16.25 -24.83
N ALA A 412 19.23 17.31 -24.17
CA ALA A 412 20.41 17.26 -23.35
C ALA A 412 20.18 16.56 -21.99
N ILE A 413 18.94 16.45 -21.53
CA ILE A 413 18.56 15.87 -20.24
C ILE A 413 17.99 14.45 -20.42
N GLY A 414 17.04 14.30 -21.33
CA GLY A 414 16.44 13.02 -21.69
C GLY A 414 15.86 12.28 -20.48
N VAL A 415 16.14 10.99 -20.39
CA VAL A 415 15.61 10.08 -19.36
C VAL A 415 16.05 10.45 -17.94
N ILE A 416 17.20 11.11 -17.78
CA ILE A 416 17.72 11.54 -16.46
C ILE A 416 16.77 12.57 -15.82
N GLY A 417 16.09 13.38 -16.64
CA GLY A 417 15.08 14.31 -16.18
C GLY A 417 13.88 13.63 -15.49
N ILE A 418 13.52 12.44 -15.96
CA ILE A 418 12.48 11.63 -15.32
C ILE A 418 12.94 11.21 -13.91
N TRP A 419 14.20 10.76 -13.78
CA TRP A 419 14.75 10.35 -12.49
C TRP A 419 14.79 11.49 -11.48
N TRP A 420 15.23 12.68 -11.88
CA TRP A 420 15.27 13.86 -11.01
C TRP A 420 13.88 14.41 -10.63
N SER A 421 12.88 14.22 -11.47
CA SER A 421 11.52 14.68 -11.19
C SER A 421 10.94 14.04 -9.93
N ILE A 422 11.38 12.82 -9.58
CA ILE A 422 10.89 12.03 -8.45
C ILE A 422 11.27 12.69 -7.11
N PRO A 423 12.57 12.87 -6.79
CA PRO A 423 12.96 13.52 -5.53
C PRO A 423 12.55 14.99 -5.46
N ILE A 424 12.47 15.71 -6.58
CA ILE A 424 11.97 17.09 -6.59
C ILE A 424 10.51 17.13 -6.17
N GLY A 425 9.68 16.19 -6.67
CA GLY A 425 8.28 16.08 -6.26
C GLY A 425 8.13 15.80 -4.76
N TRP A 426 8.95 14.92 -4.18
CA TRP A 426 8.95 14.67 -2.75
C TRP A 426 9.34 15.91 -1.96
N PHE A 427 10.41 16.59 -2.38
CA PHE A 427 10.91 17.78 -1.68
C PHE A 427 9.87 18.90 -1.63
N ILE A 428 9.19 19.19 -2.74
CA ILE A 428 8.14 20.23 -2.79
C ILE A 428 6.99 19.87 -1.86
N ALA A 429 6.52 18.62 -1.90
CA ALA A 429 5.44 18.17 -1.02
C ALA A 429 5.86 18.22 0.46
N ASP A 430 7.09 17.83 0.80
CA ASP A 430 7.62 17.88 2.16
C ASP A 430 7.67 19.31 2.67
N VAL A 431 8.17 20.26 1.88
CA VAL A 431 8.21 21.68 2.25
C VAL A 431 6.81 22.20 2.56
N ILE A 432 5.83 21.94 1.69
CA ILE A 432 4.43 22.34 1.91
C ILE A 432 3.86 21.68 3.17
N GLY A 433 4.09 20.37 3.33
CA GLY A 433 3.61 19.64 4.51
C GLY A 433 4.22 20.16 5.82
N ILE A 434 5.53 20.42 5.84
CA ILE A 434 6.22 20.94 7.03
C ILE A 434 5.78 22.36 7.36
N ILE A 435 5.59 23.22 6.36
CA ILE A 435 5.07 24.60 6.58
C ILE A 435 3.68 24.54 7.21
N TYR A 436 2.80 23.72 6.66
CA TYR A 436 1.44 23.57 7.18
C TYR A 436 1.44 22.97 8.61
N TYR A 437 2.29 21.99 8.88
CA TYR A 437 2.49 21.47 10.25
C TYR A 437 2.89 22.56 11.25
N LYS A 438 3.81 23.46 10.86
CA LYS A 438 4.25 24.57 11.72
C LYS A 438 3.13 25.60 11.94
N GLN A 439 2.28 25.85 10.95
CA GLN A 439 1.13 26.75 11.07
C GLN A 439 0.10 26.20 12.06
N LEU A 440 -0.31 24.94 11.89
CA LEU A 440 -1.23 24.26 12.81
C LEU A 440 -0.75 24.30 14.25
N LYS A 441 0.55 24.05 14.46
CA LYS A 441 1.13 24.11 15.81
C LYS A 441 1.08 25.50 16.43
N LYS A 442 1.22 26.56 15.63
CA LYS A 442 1.11 27.95 16.12
C LYS A 442 -0.35 28.31 16.49
N GLU A 443 -1.31 27.82 15.72
CA GLU A 443 -2.74 28.04 15.98
C GLU A 443 -3.17 27.34 17.27
N THR A 444 -2.83 26.06 17.43
CA THR A 444 -3.11 25.30 18.66
C THR A 444 -2.47 25.94 19.90
N ALA A 445 -1.26 26.51 19.77
CA ALA A 445 -0.60 27.20 20.89
C ALA A 445 -1.24 28.53 21.27
N LYS A 446 -2.01 29.16 20.37
CA LYS A 446 -2.74 30.41 20.65
C LYS A 446 -4.10 30.18 21.31
N GLU A 447 -4.70 28.99 21.08
CA GLU A 447 -6.00 28.63 21.64
C GLU A 447 -5.92 28.14 23.10
N VAL A 448 -4.74 27.82 23.61
CA VAL A 448 -4.50 27.51 25.03
C VAL A 448 -4.19 28.82 25.75
N PRO A 449 -5.11 29.39 26.58
CA PRO A 449 -4.81 30.55 27.39
C PRO A 449 -3.61 30.23 28.29
N ALA A 450 -2.70 31.20 28.45
CA ALA A 450 -1.62 31.10 29.42
C ALA A 450 -2.22 30.83 30.81
N PRO A 451 -1.59 29.98 31.64
CA PRO A 451 -2.07 29.67 32.98
C PRO A 451 -2.15 30.86 33.90
#